data_f45912b9c2b84ab0416d531d6ce47ff1
#
_entry.id   f45912b9c2b84ab0416d531d6ce47ff1
#
_cell.length_a   1.000
_cell.length_b   1.000
_cell.length_c   1.000
_cell.angle_alpha   90.00
_cell.angle_beta   90.00
_cell.angle_gamma   90.00
#
_symmetry.space_group_name_H-M   'P 1'
#
loop_
_entity.id
_entity.type
_entity.pdbx_description
1 polymer ?
#
loop_
_entity_poly.entity_id
_entity_poly.type
_entity_poly.pdbx_seq_one_letter_code
_entity_poly.pdbx_strand_id
1 'polypeptide(L)'
;MKAVIYARYSSDRQTEQSIEGQLRECQEFAEKEGIIIINNYIDRAISGKTDNRPAFQQMIADSSSHEFEYVIVYKLDRFARNRYDSAIYKAKLKKNGVKVLSAKENIMDSPEGIILEGLLEAMNEYYSAELSQKIKRGMRENRIKGKVTGGNVALGYRINSEKNLEIEEKGAEIVKTIFNMYCNGSNFAEICRYLNDKGLKTSRG
;
A
#
# COMPACT_ATOMS: atom_id res chain seq x y z
N MET A 1 23.03 23.99 -5.18
CA MET A 1 21.68 23.69 -4.65
C MET A 1 21.73 22.32 -3.98
N LYS A 2 21.13 22.18 -2.81
CA LYS A 2 21.11 20.91 -2.06
C LYS A 2 19.70 20.32 -2.06
N ALA A 3 19.61 19.00 -2.17
CA ALA A 3 18.34 18.28 -2.14
C ALA A 3 18.40 17.01 -1.30
N VAL A 4 17.23 16.52 -0.95
CA VAL A 4 17.03 15.18 -0.40
C VAL A 4 16.10 14.38 -1.33
N ILE A 5 16.25 13.06 -1.37
CA ILE A 5 15.34 12.19 -2.12
C ILE A 5 14.35 11.57 -1.15
N TYR A 6 13.08 11.55 -1.54
CA TYR A 6 12.05 10.75 -0.88
C TYR A 6 11.54 9.63 -1.79
N ALA A 7 11.60 8.40 -1.31
CA ALA A 7 11.14 7.22 -2.02
C ALA A 7 10.24 6.34 -1.14
N ARG A 8 9.21 5.70 -1.76
CA ARG A 8 8.33 4.78 -1.06
C ARG A 8 7.76 3.70 -1.98
N TYR A 9 7.39 2.56 -1.38
CA TYR A 9 6.53 1.57 -2.03
C TYR A 9 5.38 1.14 -1.09
N SER A 10 4.29 0.62 -1.66
CA SER A 10 3.03 0.43 -0.95
C SER A 10 2.63 -1.03 -0.71
N SER A 11 3.38 -2.03 -1.17
CA SER A 11 3.05 -3.45 -0.96
C SER A 11 4.27 -4.37 -1.01
N ASP A 12 4.21 -5.50 -0.29
CA ASP A 12 5.23 -6.56 -0.26
C ASP A 12 5.53 -7.21 -1.64
N ARG A 13 4.73 -6.91 -2.67
CA ARG A 13 4.95 -7.36 -4.05
C ARG A 13 5.78 -6.37 -4.89
N GLN A 14 5.99 -5.16 -4.41
CA GLN A 14 6.92 -4.20 -5.02
C GLN A 14 8.23 -4.33 -4.26
N THR A 15 9.19 -4.99 -4.88
CA THR A 15 10.49 -5.36 -4.32
C THR A 15 11.38 -4.15 -4.04
N GLU A 16 12.45 -4.36 -3.27
CA GLU A 16 13.56 -3.43 -3.04
C GLU A 16 14.09 -2.81 -4.35
N GLN A 17 14.08 -3.56 -5.46
CA GLN A 17 14.38 -3.08 -6.82
C GLN A 17 13.54 -1.86 -7.24
N SER A 18 12.30 -1.72 -6.73
CA SER A 18 11.46 -0.55 -6.98
C SER A 18 11.99 0.71 -6.29
N ILE A 19 12.60 0.60 -5.10
CA ILE A 19 13.23 1.74 -4.40
C ILE A 19 14.53 2.12 -5.09
N GLU A 20 15.40 1.15 -5.39
CA GLU A 20 16.67 1.40 -6.08
C GLU A 20 16.45 2.09 -7.43
N GLY A 21 15.43 1.65 -8.18
CA GLY A 21 15.04 2.30 -9.43
C GLY A 21 14.60 3.75 -9.23
N GLN A 22 13.77 4.03 -8.20
CA GLN A 22 13.35 5.39 -7.87
C GLN A 22 14.55 6.27 -7.47
N LEU A 23 15.43 5.76 -6.63
CA LEU A 23 16.61 6.50 -6.18
C LEU A 23 17.54 6.82 -7.36
N ARG A 24 17.83 5.83 -8.23
CA ARG A 24 18.67 6.03 -9.41
C ARG A 24 18.13 7.12 -10.32
N GLU A 25 16.84 7.09 -10.65
CA GLU A 25 16.20 8.09 -11.51
C GLU A 25 16.22 9.49 -10.88
N CYS A 26 16.02 9.58 -9.56
CA CYS A 26 16.14 10.85 -8.84
C CYS A 26 17.58 11.37 -8.82
N GLN A 27 18.54 10.48 -8.71
CA GLN A 27 19.97 10.81 -8.72
C GLN A 27 20.39 11.34 -10.10
N GLU A 28 20.02 10.62 -11.18
CA GLU A 28 20.28 11.05 -12.55
C GLU A 28 19.64 12.41 -12.88
N PHE A 29 18.43 12.66 -12.36
CA PHE A 29 17.79 13.97 -12.46
C PHE A 29 18.59 15.05 -11.73
N ALA A 30 18.99 14.77 -10.48
CA ALA A 30 19.77 15.72 -9.69
C ALA A 30 21.11 16.07 -10.35
N GLU A 31 21.82 15.09 -10.91
CA GLU A 31 23.09 15.29 -11.64
C GLU A 31 22.89 16.19 -12.87
N LYS A 32 21.83 15.98 -13.65
CA LYS A 32 21.49 16.82 -14.82
C LYS A 32 21.20 18.27 -14.43
N GLU A 33 20.54 18.48 -13.31
CA GLU A 33 20.18 19.81 -12.78
C GLU A 33 21.28 20.44 -11.93
N GLY A 34 22.42 19.79 -11.71
CA GLY A 34 23.51 20.29 -10.88
C GLY A 34 23.15 20.38 -9.40
N ILE A 35 22.27 19.50 -8.91
CA ILE A 35 21.77 19.46 -7.54
C ILE A 35 22.52 18.39 -6.75
N ILE A 36 23.01 18.72 -5.55
CA ILE A 36 23.73 17.80 -4.67
C ILE A 36 22.73 17.11 -3.73
N ILE A 37 22.67 15.79 -3.79
CA ILE A 37 21.86 14.98 -2.86
C ILE A 37 22.62 14.83 -1.55
N ILE A 38 22.00 15.25 -0.43
CA ILE A 38 22.63 15.17 0.91
C ILE A 38 22.05 14.04 1.76
N ASN A 39 20.81 13.58 1.50
CA ASN A 39 20.19 12.48 2.24
C ASN A 39 19.06 11.82 1.43
N ASN A 40 18.70 10.58 1.84
CA ASN A 40 17.60 9.81 1.29
C ASN A 40 16.64 9.40 2.41
N TYR A 41 15.33 9.70 2.25
CA TYR A 41 14.26 9.30 3.15
C TYR A 41 13.43 8.21 2.48
N ILE A 42 13.33 7.04 3.11
CA ILE A 42 12.74 5.85 2.50
C ILE A 42 11.70 5.24 3.42
N ASP A 43 10.46 5.17 2.95
CA ASP A 43 9.37 4.46 3.62
C ASP A 43 9.08 3.13 2.91
N ARG A 44 9.37 2.02 3.61
CA ARG A 44 9.25 0.65 3.09
C ARG A 44 7.95 0.00 3.57
N ALA A 45 7.23 -0.66 2.65
CA ALA A 45 6.10 -1.56 2.92
C ALA A 45 5.01 -1.02 3.87
N ILE A 46 4.65 0.26 3.76
CA ILE A 46 3.60 0.82 4.61
C ILE A 46 2.23 0.57 3.98
N SER A 47 1.40 -0.25 4.66
CA SER A 47 0.05 -0.60 4.23
C SER A 47 -0.83 0.65 4.06
N GLY A 48 -1.67 0.66 3.02
CA GLY A 48 -2.42 1.82 2.55
C GLY A 48 -3.49 2.41 3.49
N LYS A 49 -3.60 1.94 4.75
CA LYS A 49 -4.66 2.36 5.68
C LYS A 49 -4.22 3.36 6.76
N THR A 50 -2.93 3.46 7.04
CA THR A 50 -2.41 4.41 8.05
C THR A 50 -1.40 5.34 7.40
N ASP A 51 -1.46 6.63 7.72
CA ASP A 51 -0.49 7.64 7.25
C ASP A 51 0.82 7.58 8.07
N ASN A 52 1.19 6.38 8.48
CA ASN A 52 2.42 6.15 9.20
C ASN A 52 3.60 6.07 8.21
N ARG A 53 4.12 7.23 7.81
CA ARG A 53 5.29 7.42 6.96
C ARG A 53 6.40 8.07 7.78
N PRO A 54 7.11 7.32 8.64
CA PRO A 54 8.06 7.90 9.57
C PRO A 54 9.19 8.65 8.87
N ALA A 55 9.74 8.11 7.75
CA ALA A 55 10.77 8.80 7.00
C ALA A 55 10.26 10.08 6.33
N PHE A 56 9.02 10.09 5.82
CA PHE A 56 8.38 11.29 5.30
C PHE A 56 8.19 12.35 6.37
N GLN A 57 7.67 11.97 7.55
CA GLN A 57 7.46 12.92 8.65
C GLN A 57 8.80 13.47 9.15
N GLN A 58 9.83 12.64 9.21
CA GLN A 58 11.18 13.08 9.55
C GLN A 58 11.71 14.10 8.53
N MET A 59 11.57 13.82 7.22
CA MET A 59 11.95 14.75 6.15
C MET A 59 11.24 16.11 6.28
N ILE A 60 9.93 16.08 6.59
CA ILE A 60 9.15 17.31 6.80
C ILE A 60 9.65 18.07 8.03
N ALA A 61 10.02 17.37 9.11
CA ALA A 61 10.60 18.01 10.31
C ALA A 61 11.98 18.60 10.00
N ASP A 62 12.86 17.85 9.34
CA ASP A 62 14.22 18.26 9.00
C ASP A 62 14.25 19.43 8.01
N SER A 63 13.18 19.65 7.22
CA SER A 63 13.09 20.83 6.36
C SER A 63 13.19 22.16 7.09
N SER A 64 12.93 22.18 8.40
CA SER A 64 13.06 23.39 9.24
C SER A 64 14.51 23.76 9.57
N SER A 65 15.47 22.84 9.37
CA SER A 65 16.90 23.11 9.56
C SER A 65 17.54 23.91 8.42
N HIS A 66 16.81 24.09 7.30
CA HIS A 66 17.30 24.78 6.09
C HIS A 66 18.57 24.18 5.47
N GLU A 67 18.83 22.89 5.70
CA GLU A 67 20.01 22.22 5.15
C GLU A 67 19.86 21.86 3.67
N PHE A 68 18.62 21.78 3.17
CA PHE A 68 18.29 21.49 1.77
C PHE A 68 17.19 22.42 1.25
N GLU A 69 17.19 22.65 -0.05
CA GLU A 69 16.27 23.53 -0.78
C GLU A 69 15.23 22.75 -1.59
N TYR A 70 15.50 21.48 -1.85
CA TYR A 70 14.63 20.64 -2.68
C TYR A 70 14.39 19.26 -2.05
N VAL A 71 13.17 18.75 -2.27
CA VAL A 71 12.80 17.35 -2.11
C VAL A 71 12.57 16.78 -3.50
N ILE A 72 13.35 15.80 -3.92
CA ILE A 72 13.20 15.12 -5.20
C ILE A 72 12.44 13.81 -4.99
N VAL A 73 11.40 13.59 -5.79
CA VAL A 73 10.62 12.35 -5.83
C VAL A 73 10.62 11.79 -7.25
N TYR A 74 10.48 10.47 -7.38
CA TYR A 74 10.38 9.85 -8.70
C TYR A 74 9.20 10.38 -9.51
N LYS A 75 7.99 10.45 -8.87
CA LYS A 75 6.76 11.07 -9.37
C LYS A 75 5.99 11.68 -8.22
N LEU A 76 5.07 12.62 -8.50
CA LEU A 76 4.26 13.28 -7.48
C LEU A 76 3.38 12.31 -6.67
N ASP A 77 2.96 11.17 -7.26
CA ASP A 77 2.22 10.12 -6.56
C ASP A 77 3.03 9.44 -5.45
N ARG A 78 4.36 9.59 -5.45
CA ARG A 78 5.25 9.14 -4.36
C ARG A 78 5.27 10.12 -3.21
N PHE A 79 5.11 11.42 -3.47
CA PHE A 79 5.11 12.45 -2.44
C PHE A 79 3.85 12.38 -1.56
N ALA A 80 2.68 12.41 -2.15
CA ALA A 80 1.41 12.38 -1.42
C ALA A 80 0.43 11.35 -2.01
N ARG A 81 -0.59 10.98 -1.22
CA ARG A 81 -1.61 10.01 -1.61
C ARG A 81 -2.82 10.66 -2.26
N ASN A 82 -3.06 11.90 -1.94
CA ASN A 82 -4.16 12.69 -2.46
C ASN A 82 -3.75 14.17 -2.55
N ARG A 83 -4.55 14.93 -3.26
CA ARG A 83 -4.33 16.36 -3.52
C ARG A 83 -4.28 17.21 -2.25
N TYR A 84 -5.11 16.88 -1.25
CA TYR A 84 -5.18 17.68 -0.01
C TYR A 84 -3.90 17.53 0.81
N ASP A 85 -3.43 16.30 1.00
CA ASP A 85 -2.17 16.02 1.69
C ASP A 85 -0.99 16.66 0.94
N SER A 86 -0.97 16.55 -0.40
CA SER A 86 0.04 17.19 -1.24
C SER A 86 0.10 18.71 -0.98
N ALA A 87 -1.04 19.39 -1.04
CA ALA A 87 -1.12 20.84 -0.83
C ALA A 87 -0.65 21.24 0.58
N ILE A 88 -1.07 20.50 1.62
CA ILE A 88 -0.69 20.80 3.02
C ILE A 88 0.82 20.66 3.20
N TYR A 89 1.41 19.53 2.77
CA TYR A 89 2.83 19.29 2.96
C TYR A 89 3.70 20.18 2.07
N LYS A 90 3.30 20.48 0.84
CA LYS A 90 3.98 21.45 -0.03
C LYS A 90 3.94 22.86 0.58
N ALA A 91 2.81 23.29 1.14
CA ALA A 91 2.72 24.56 1.84
C ALA A 91 3.66 24.64 3.04
N LYS A 92 3.78 23.54 3.82
CA LYS A 92 4.71 23.44 4.94
C LYS A 92 6.17 23.50 4.49
N LEU A 93 6.54 22.75 3.45
CA LEU A 93 7.88 22.79 2.86
C LEU A 93 8.21 24.18 2.30
N LYS A 94 7.27 24.80 1.57
CA LYS A 94 7.42 26.15 1.00
C LYS A 94 7.67 27.20 2.09
N LYS A 95 7.00 27.08 3.26
CA LYS A 95 7.25 27.96 4.41
C LYS A 95 8.68 27.85 4.92
N ASN A 96 9.29 26.66 4.79
CA ASN A 96 10.69 26.40 5.16
C ASN A 96 11.66 26.65 3.99
N GLY A 97 11.21 27.26 2.89
CA GLY A 97 12.05 27.54 1.70
C GLY A 97 12.36 26.31 0.83
N VAL A 98 11.65 25.19 1.03
CA VAL A 98 11.89 23.94 0.31
C VAL A 98 10.83 23.72 -0.76
N LYS A 99 11.26 23.32 -1.98
CA LYS A 99 10.38 22.96 -3.11
C LYS A 99 10.42 21.46 -3.38
N VAL A 100 9.33 20.92 -3.92
CA VAL A 100 9.23 19.52 -4.36
C VAL A 100 9.46 19.46 -5.87
N LEU A 101 10.36 18.58 -6.32
CA LEU A 101 10.66 18.32 -7.71
C LEU A 101 10.34 16.86 -8.05
N SER A 102 9.82 16.63 -9.26
CA SER A 102 9.57 15.29 -9.78
C SER A 102 10.62 14.94 -10.84
N ALA A 103 11.27 13.77 -10.71
CA ALA A 103 12.29 13.33 -11.66
C ALA A 103 11.70 12.95 -13.03
N LYS A 104 10.44 12.48 -13.07
CA LYS A 104 9.79 12.04 -14.32
C LYS A 104 8.76 13.02 -14.89
N GLU A 105 8.29 13.95 -14.09
CA GLU A 105 7.29 14.93 -14.50
C GLU A 105 7.97 16.28 -14.61
N ASN A 106 8.19 16.73 -15.84
CA ASN A 106 8.85 18.01 -16.10
C ASN A 106 7.87 19.15 -15.83
N ILE A 107 7.80 19.58 -14.57
CA ILE A 107 6.92 20.67 -14.12
C ILE A 107 7.76 21.95 -14.03
N MET A 108 7.49 22.88 -14.91
CA MET A 108 8.17 24.17 -14.91
C MET A 108 7.76 25.01 -13.70
N ASP A 109 8.70 25.80 -13.16
CA ASP A 109 8.43 26.78 -12.11
C ASP A 109 7.78 28.04 -12.72
N SER A 110 6.56 27.88 -13.22
CA SER A 110 5.78 28.92 -13.90
C SER A 110 4.30 28.79 -13.52
N PRO A 111 3.46 29.81 -13.78
CA PRO A 111 2.02 29.71 -13.55
C PRO A 111 1.37 28.52 -14.29
N GLU A 112 1.85 28.19 -15.48
CA GLU A 112 1.40 27.04 -16.29
C GLU A 112 1.80 25.73 -15.61
N GLY A 113 2.98 25.68 -14.96
CA GLY A 113 3.43 24.54 -14.17
C GLY A 113 2.50 24.22 -13.01
N ILE A 114 1.91 25.23 -12.37
CA ILE A 114 0.92 25.03 -11.29
C ILE A 114 -0.34 24.32 -11.84
N ILE A 115 -0.78 24.70 -13.04
CA ILE A 115 -1.94 24.07 -13.69
C ILE A 115 -1.61 22.61 -14.02
N LEU A 116 -0.46 22.36 -14.62
CA LEU A 116 0.00 21.01 -14.98
C LEU A 116 0.11 20.12 -13.75
N GLU A 117 0.71 20.61 -12.68
CA GLU A 117 0.83 19.90 -11.40
C GLU A 117 -0.55 19.51 -10.85
N GLY A 118 -1.47 20.46 -10.79
CA GLY A 118 -2.84 20.22 -10.32
C GLY A 118 -3.60 19.21 -11.18
N LEU A 119 -3.37 19.21 -12.51
CA LEU A 119 -3.93 18.24 -13.43
C LEU A 119 -3.37 16.84 -13.20
N LEU A 120 -2.05 16.70 -13.07
CA LEU A 120 -1.40 15.40 -12.80
C LEU A 120 -1.87 14.80 -11.47
N GLU A 121 -1.97 15.60 -10.42
CA GLU A 121 -2.50 15.14 -9.13
C GLU A 121 -3.96 14.70 -9.23
N ALA A 122 -4.81 15.46 -9.94
CA ALA A 122 -6.21 15.08 -10.16
C ALA A 122 -6.35 13.81 -11.00
N MET A 123 -5.51 13.61 -12.01
CA MET A 123 -5.49 12.37 -12.81
C MET A 123 -5.07 11.15 -11.97
N ASN A 124 -4.07 11.28 -11.10
CA ASN A 124 -3.65 10.19 -10.21
C ASN A 124 -4.77 9.78 -9.24
N GLU A 125 -5.50 10.74 -8.68
CA GLU A 125 -6.67 10.49 -7.83
C GLU A 125 -7.80 9.80 -8.61
N TYR A 126 -8.10 10.29 -9.82
CA TYR A 126 -9.09 9.69 -10.71
C TYR A 126 -8.76 8.22 -11.03
N TYR A 127 -7.54 7.91 -11.45
CA TYR A 127 -7.14 6.53 -11.76
C TYR A 127 -7.24 5.61 -10.55
N SER A 128 -6.89 6.09 -9.37
CA SER A 128 -7.04 5.32 -8.13
C SER A 128 -8.48 5.02 -7.80
N ALA A 129 -9.37 6.01 -7.94
CA ALA A 129 -10.80 5.86 -7.73
C ALA A 129 -11.43 4.93 -8.79
N GLU A 130 -11.10 5.09 -10.05
CA GLU A 130 -11.57 4.24 -11.15
C GLU A 130 -11.16 2.78 -10.96
N LEU A 131 -9.89 2.53 -10.60
CA LEU A 131 -9.38 1.19 -10.31
C LEU A 131 -10.15 0.55 -9.14
N SER A 132 -10.39 1.31 -8.07
CA SER A 132 -11.18 0.83 -6.94
C SER A 132 -12.59 0.42 -7.35
N GLN A 133 -13.25 1.22 -8.19
CA GLN A 133 -14.58 0.90 -8.72
C GLN A 133 -14.57 -0.37 -9.60
N LYS A 134 -13.57 -0.49 -10.48
CA LYS A 134 -13.38 -1.68 -11.35
C LYS A 134 -13.20 -2.96 -10.51
N ILE A 135 -12.36 -2.90 -9.45
CA ILE A 135 -12.13 -4.02 -8.54
C ILE A 135 -13.43 -4.38 -7.79
N LYS A 136 -14.14 -3.40 -7.22
CA LYS A 136 -15.40 -3.63 -6.50
C LYS A 136 -16.44 -4.27 -7.41
N ARG A 137 -16.57 -3.80 -8.66
CA ARG A 137 -17.47 -4.39 -9.65
C ARG A 137 -17.08 -5.83 -9.97
N GLY A 138 -15.81 -6.10 -10.24
CA GLY A 138 -15.31 -7.45 -10.50
C GLY A 138 -15.53 -8.41 -9.33
N MET A 139 -15.32 -7.94 -8.09
CA MET A 139 -15.62 -8.72 -6.88
C MET A 139 -17.13 -9.01 -6.75
N ARG A 140 -17.99 -8.04 -7.05
CA ARG A 140 -19.45 -8.22 -7.02
C ARG A 140 -19.89 -9.28 -8.03
N GLU A 141 -19.40 -9.20 -9.29
CA GLU A 141 -19.69 -10.17 -10.33
C GLU A 141 -19.23 -11.59 -9.95
N ASN A 142 -18.04 -11.72 -9.38
CA ASN A 142 -17.55 -13.01 -8.90
C ASN A 142 -18.45 -13.57 -7.77
N ARG A 143 -18.88 -12.73 -6.83
CA ARG A 143 -19.82 -13.16 -5.76
C ARG A 143 -21.16 -13.62 -6.33
N ILE A 144 -21.73 -12.92 -7.32
CA ILE A 144 -22.97 -13.31 -7.99
C ILE A 144 -22.80 -14.69 -8.65
N LYS A 145 -21.60 -14.98 -9.21
CA LYS A 145 -21.26 -16.25 -9.81
C LYS A 145 -20.84 -17.35 -8.79
N GLY A 146 -20.95 -17.08 -7.49
CA GLY A 146 -20.53 -18.00 -6.43
C GLY A 146 -19.01 -18.20 -6.31
N LYS A 147 -18.20 -17.39 -7.00
CA LYS A 147 -16.74 -17.52 -6.99
C LYS A 147 -16.13 -16.88 -5.76
N VAL A 148 -15.07 -17.50 -5.25
CA VAL A 148 -14.28 -16.97 -4.14
C VAL A 148 -13.49 -15.75 -4.62
N THR A 149 -13.65 -14.62 -3.90
CA THR A 149 -13.01 -13.35 -4.26
C THR A 149 -11.80 -13.01 -3.39
N GLY A 150 -11.35 -13.95 -2.56
CA GLY A 150 -10.26 -13.80 -1.60
C GLY A 150 -10.72 -14.03 -0.16
N GLY A 151 -9.78 -14.00 0.77
CA GLY A 151 -10.00 -14.33 2.18
C GLY A 151 -9.59 -15.77 2.52
N ASN A 152 -9.65 -16.10 3.83
CA ASN A 152 -9.39 -17.46 4.29
C ASN A 152 -10.61 -18.35 3.97
N VAL A 153 -10.34 -19.53 3.45
CA VAL A 153 -11.38 -20.54 3.25
C VAL A 153 -11.74 -21.15 4.59
N ALA A 154 -13.03 -21.33 4.86
CA ALA A 154 -13.50 -21.96 6.08
C ALA A 154 -13.07 -23.44 6.10
N LEU A 155 -12.81 -23.96 7.30
CA LEU A 155 -12.51 -25.38 7.51
C LEU A 155 -13.63 -26.25 6.90
N GLY A 156 -13.26 -27.30 6.21
CA GLY A 156 -14.20 -28.18 5.50
C GLY A 156 -14.45 -27.78 4.05
N TYR A 157 -13.84 -26.70 3.56
CA TYR A 157 -13.91 -26.29 2.17
C TYR A 157 -12.52 -26.06 1.58
N ARG A 158 -12.41 -26.23 0.27
CA ARG A 158 -11.25 -25.86 -0.54
C ARG A 158 -11.70 -25.07 -1.78
N ILE A 159 -10.77 -24.36 -2.38
CA ILE A 159 -11.01 -23.64 -3.65
C ILE A 159 -10.56 -24.54 -4.80
N ASN A 160 -11.43 -24.78 -5.77
CA ASN A 160 -11.08 -25.51 -6.99
C ASN A 160 -10.42 -24.59 -8.04
N SER A 161 -10.00 -25.18 -9.17
CA SER A 161 -9.36 -24.47 -10.29
C SER A 161 -10.24 -23.36 -10.90
N GLU A 162 -11.56 -23.49 -10.81
CA GLU A 162 -12.54 -22.50 -11.28
C GLU A 162 -12.86 -21.40 -10.27
N LYS A 163 -12.20 -21.42 -9.10
CA LYS A 163 -12.43 -20.51 -7.96
C LYS A 163 -13.77 -20.71 -7.25
N ASN A 164 -14.40 -21.90 -7.37
CA ASN A 164 -15.58 -22.28 -6.60
C ASN A 164 -15.14 -22.96 -5.29
N LEU A 165 -16.04 -22.88 -4.27
CA LEU A 165 -15.87 -23.65 -3.05
C LEU A 165 -16.29 -25.11 -3.30
N GLU A 166 -15.46 -26.04 -2.89
CA GLU A 166 -15.75 -27.48 -2.84
C GLU A 166 -15.58 -27.99 -1.43
N ILE A 167 -16.32 -29.02 -1.07
CA ILE A 167 -16.17 -29.69 0.22
C ILE A 167 -14.81 -30.41 0.25
N GLU A 168 -14.05 -30.16 1.30
CA GLU A 168 -12.83 -30.90 1.63
C GLU A 168 -13.19 -31.91 2.72
N GLU A 169 -13.19 -33.20 2.38
CA GLU A 169 -13.77 -34.28 3.20
C GLU A 169 -13.22 -34.31 4.63
N LYS A 170 -11.89 -34.28 4.79
CA LYS A 170 -11.25 -34.33 6.12
C LYS A 170 -11.67 -33.15 7.00
N GLY A 171 -11.65 -31.95 6.47
CA GLY A 171 -12.07 -30.77 7.21
C GLY A 171 -13.58 -30.75 7.47
N ALA A 172 -14.38 -31.26 6.52
CA ALA A 172 -15.83 -31.37 6.68
C ALA A 172 -16.22 -32.34 7.81
N GLU A 173 -15.49 -33.45 7.97
CA GLU A 173 -15.69 -34.38 9.10
C GLU A 173 -15.37 -33.72 10.44
N ILE A 174 -14.31 -32.91 10.50
CA ILE A 174 -13.99 -32.14 11.71
C ILE A 174 -15.13 -31.17 12.05
N VAL A 175 -15.62 -30.43 11.06
CA VAL A 175 -16.72 -29.49 11.24
C VAL A 175 -17.98 -30.20 11.71
N LYS A 176 -18.36 -31.33 11.09
CA LYS A 176 -19.50 -32.16 11.52
C LYS A 176 -19.35 -32.64 12.95
N THR A 177 -18.15 -33.08 13.33
CA THR A 177 -17.83 -33.52 14.70
C THR A 177 -18.04 -32.40 15.71
N ILE A 178 -17.53 -31.21 15.41
CA ILE A 178 -17.69 -30.01 16.26
C ILE A 178 -19.18 -29.70 16.48
N PHE A 179 -19.97 -29.64 15.39
CA PHE A 179 -21.40 -29.36 15.49
C PHE A 179 -22.15 -30.45 16.25
N ASN A 180 -21.86 -31.72 16.02
CA ASN A 180 -22.48 -32.84 16.74
C ASN A 180 -22.19 -32.78 18.23
N MET A 181 -20.93 -32.55 18.64
CA MET A 181 -20.57 -32.43 20.05
C MET A 181 -21.28 -31.24 20.70
N TYR A 182 -21.31 -30.11 20.02
CA TYR A 182 -22.00 -28.92 20.52
C TYR A 182 -23.51 -29.13 20.69
N CYS A 183 -24.17 -29.74 19.71
CA CYS A 183 -25.61 -30.09 19.78
C CYS A 183 -25.91 -31.12 20.88
N ASN A 184 -24.95 -31.98 21.22
CA ASN A 184 -25.07 -32.96 22.30
C ASN A 184 -24.70 -32.37 23.67
N GLY A 185 -24.51 -31.05 23.80
CA GLY A 185 -24.31 -30.34 25.07
C GLY A 185 -22.83 -30.20 25.51
N SER A 186 -21.84 -30.60 24.65
CA SER A 186 -20.44 -30.36 24.97
C SER A 186 -20.09 -28.86 24.90
N ASN A 187 -19.30 -28.39 25.85
CA ASN A 187 -18.81 -27.03 25.85
C ASN A 187 -17.57 -26.87 24.94
N PHE A 188 -17.21 -25.63 24.63
CA PHE A 188 -16.08 -25.35 23.73
C PHE A 188 -14.75 -25.93 24.23
N ALA A 189 -14.50 -25.97 25.53
CA ALA A 189 -13.27 -26.51 26.09
C ALA A 189 -13.16 -28.03 25.91
N GLU A 190 -14.27 -28.74 26.02
CA GLU A 190 -14.36 -30.19 25.78
C GLU A 190 -14.14 -30.50 24.29
N ILE A 191 -14.77 -29.73 23.40
CA ILE A 191 -14.59 -29.87 21.94
C ILE A 191 -13.12 -29.63 21.58
N CYS A 192 -12.49 -28.57 22.10
CA CYS A 192 -11.08 -28.28 21.84
C CYS A 192 -10.17 -29.38 22.33
N ARG A 193 -10.39 -29.93 23.56
CA ARG A 193 -9.62 -31.07 24.07
C ARG A 193 -9.74 -32.29 23.17
N TYR A 194 -10.96 -32.65 22.80
CA TYR A 194 -11.20 -33.78 21.90
C TYR A 194 -10.47 -33.64 20.56
N LEU A 195 -10.51 -32.46 19.96
CA LEU A 195 -9.84 -32.20 18.69
C LEU A 195 -8.31 -32.26 18.83
N ASN A 196 -7.76 -31.71 19.91
CA ASN A 196 -6.33 -31.74 20.21
C ASN A 196 -5.84 -33.18 20.47
N ASP A 197 -6.59 -34.00 21.24
CA ASP A 197 -6.27 -35.39 21.52
C ASP A 197 -6.27 -36.24 20.24
N LYS A 198 -7.08 -35.87 19.26
CA LYS A 198 -7.10 -36.46 17.91
C LYS A 198 -6.01 -35.90 16.98
N GLY A 199 -5.21 -34.95 17.43
CA GLY A 199 -4.18 -34.29 16.62
C GLY A 199 -4.73 -33.45 15.47
N LEU A 200 -6.01 -33.04 15.55
CA LEU A 200 -6.67 -32.26 14.50
C LEU A 200 -6.34 -30.78 14.67
N LYS A 201 -5.87 -30.17 13.60
CA LYS A 201 -5.44 -28.75 13.60
C LYS A 201 -6.38 -27.88 12.81
N THR A 202 -6.42 -26.62 13.15
CA THR A 202 -7.11 -25.59 12.34
C THR A 202 -6.35 -25.33 11.04
N SER A 203 -6.96 -24.60 10.09
CA SER A 203 -6.31 -24.16 8.85
C SER A 203 -5.07 -23.26 9.07
N ARG A 204 -4.81 -22.85 10.29
CA ARG A 204 -3.65 -22.01 10.68
C ARG A 204 -2.57 -22.78 11.48
N GLY A 205 -2.75 -24.07 11.70
CA GLY A 205 -1.87 -24.94 12.49
C GLY A 205 -2.30 -25.11 13.92
#